data_d466304061a0b7d5c19580fba0adfc87
#
_entry.id   d466304061a0b7d5c19580fba0adfc87
#
_cell.length_a   1.000
_cell.length_b   1.000
_cell.length_c   1.000
_cell.angle_alpha   90.00
_cell.angle_beta   90.00
_cell.angle_gamma   90.00
#
_symmetry.space_group_name_H-M   'P 1'
#
loop_
_entity.id
_entity.type
_entity.pdbx_description
1 polymer ?
#
loop_
_entity_poly.entity_id
_entity_poly.type
_entity_poly.pdbx_seq_one_letter_code
_entity_poly.pdbx_strand_id
1 'polypeptide(L)'
;MIINFYVIVAFSWLILAVSAMGANAPELTACSIVSGADAQKLVGGELDVQEFAKVPTAGGADTYDSVCTYIAKGGSFQNPVGASRFLDVTLHFLNSADDMKTVYDGSFDQYREMAKAADAPFKNAEITPVSGFGDKAFIVEAVTDVKTNYKSALIVFYKGRTGGAVSAWRKPESSLETTKAVLRHILSKLP
;
A
#
# COMPACT_ATOMS: atom_id res chain seq x y z
N MET A 1 -20.61 -1.38 -18.14
CA MET A 1 -20.54 -2.12 -16.87
C MET A 1 -19.34 -1.56 -16.16
N ILE A 2 -19.57 -0.70 -15.16
CA ILE A 2 -18.51 -0.01 -14.42
C ILE A 2 -18.08 -0.96 -13.32
N ILE A 3 -16.89 -1.56 -13.49
CA ILE A 3 -16.29 -2.39 -12.45
C ILE A 3 -15.76 -1.44 -11.38
N ASN A 4 -16.45 -1.40 -10.25
CA ASN A 4 -16.06 -0.62 -9.08
C ASN A 4 -14.77 -1.18 -8.48
N PHE A 5 -13.71 -0.39 -8.53
CA PHE A 5 -12.40 -0.66 -7.94
C PHE A 5 -12.44 -0.46 -6.40
N TYR A 6 -13.35 -1.15 -5.71
CA TYR A 6 -13.52 -1.03 -4.26
C TYR A 6 -12.60 -1.91 -3.42
N VAL A 7 -11.58 -2.55 -4.00
CA VAL A 7 -10.83 -3.61 -3.30
C VAL A 7 -9.42 -3.22 -2.85
N ILE A 8 -8.92 -2.04 -3.20
CA ILE A 8 -7.64 -1.56 -2.61
C ILE A 8 -7.81 -1.21 -1.12
N VAL A 9 -9.04 -1.01 -0.65
CA VAL A 9 -9.35 -0.61 0.74
C VAL A 9 -10.02 -1.73 1.57
N ALA A 10 -10.33 -2.88 0.98
CA ALA A 10 -11.17 -3.90 1.62
C ALA A 10 -10.46 -4.75 2.70
N PHE A 11 -9.24 -4.43 3.12
CA PHE A 11 -8.58 -5.14 4.22
C PHE A 11 -8.69 -4.42 5.57
N SER A 12 -9.45 -3.33 5.68
CA SER A 12 -9.48 -2.47 6.87
C SER A 12 -10.82 -2.40 7.62
N TRP A 13 -11.70 -3.38 7.57
CA TRP A 13 -12.96 -3.31 8.33
C TRP A 13 -13.09 -4.43 9.33
N LEU A 14 -12.38 -4.29 10.47
CA LEU A 14 -12.85 -4.78 11.78
C LEU A 14 -12.15 -3.97 12.88
N ILE A 15 -12.70 -2.78 13.17
CA ILE A 15 -12.22 -1.94 14.28
C ILE A 15 -13.09 -2.20 15.49
N LEU A 16 -12.47 -2.72 16.57
CA LEU A 16 -12.97 -2.59 17.93
C LEU A 16 -11.93 -1.82 18.74
N ALA A 17 -12.32 -0.64 19.20
CA ALA A 17 -11.49 0.29 19.94
C ALA A 17 -11.22 -0.19 21.38
N VAL A 18 -9.96 -0.20 21.80
CA VAL A 18 -9.58 -0.12 23.22
C VAL A 18 -8.38 0.82 23.36
N SER A 19 -8.56 1.87 24.14
CA SER A 19 -7.53 2.86 24.46
C SER A 19 -6.66 2.38 25.63
N ALA A 20 -5.33 2.45 25.49
CA ALA A 20 -4.40 2.46 26.61
C ALA A 20 -3.22 3.39 26.31
N MET A 21 -3.03 4.37 27.19
CA MET A 21 -1.95 5.37 27.14
C MET A 21 -0.63 4.76 27.66
N GLY A 22 0.43 4.89 26.85
CA GLY A 22 1.81 4.70 27.28
C GLY A 22 2.69 5.62 26.43
N ALA A 23 3.41 6.55 27.08
CA ALA A 23 4.33 7.46 26.41
C ALA A 23 5.58 6.70 25.94
N ASN A 24 5.72 6.53 24.64
CA ASN A 24 6.88 5.88 24.00
C ASN A 24 7.32 6.68 22.76
N ALA A 25 8.56 6.43 22.32
CA ALA A 25 9.21 7.05 21.17
C ALA A 25 8.23 7.28 19.99
N PRO A 26 8.45 8.29 19.15
CA PRO A 26 7.55 8.58 18.05
C PRO A 26 7.39 7.31 17.21
N GLU A 27 6.21 6.73 17.30
CA GLU A 27 5.90 5.52 16.58
C GLU A 27 5.83 5.82 15.10
N LEU A 28 6.46 4.96 14.31
CA LEU A 28 6.48 5.09 12.87
C LEU A 28 5.05 4.88 12.34
N THR A 29 4.54 5.84 11.57
CA THR A 29 3.30 5.70 10.80
C THR A 29 3.60 5.80 9.31
N ALA A 30 2.70 5.34 8.47
CA ALA A 30 2.86 5.45 7.02
C ALA A 30 3.04 6.93 6.59
N CYS A 31 2.26 7.86 7.17
CA CYS A 31 2.39 9.30 6.88
C CYS A 31 3.64 9.95 7.50
N SER A 32 4.21 9.38 8.58
CA SER A 32 5.48 9.87 9.12
C SER A 32 6.67 9.40 8.27
N ILE A 33 6.57 8.23 7.67
CA ILE A 33 7.58 7.67 6.77
C ILE A 33 7.53 8.35 5.40
N VAL A 34 6.34 8.56 4.85
CA VAL A 34 6.15 9.32 3.60
C VAL A 34 5.36 10.57 3.93
N SER A 35 6.06 11.66 4.22
CA SER A 35 5.41 12.95 4.52
C SER A 35 4.73 13.55 3.28
N GLY A 36 3.84 14.52 3.48
CA GLY A 36 3.23 15.26 2.37
C GLY A 36 4.27 15.89 1.42
N ALA A 37 5.39 16.38 1.96
CA ALA A 37 6.49 16.89 1.15
C ALA A 37 7.20 15.81 0.34
N ASP A 38 7.37 14.61 0.91
CA ASP A 38 7.93 13.46 0.20
C ASP A 38 6.96 12.99 -0.90
N ALA A 39 5.67 12.89 -0.58
CA ALA A 39 4.64 12.52 -1.55
C ALA A 39 4.60 13.48 -2.75
N GLN A 40 4.67 14.81 -2.50
CA GLN A 40 4.73 15.80 -3.57
C GLN A 40 5.99 15.66 -4.46
N LYS A 41 7.14 15.29 -3.89
CA LYS A 41 8.35 15.02 -4.68
C LYS A 41 8.22 13.75 -5.51
N LEU A 42 7.58 12.71 -4.98
CA LEU A 42 7.49 11.39 -5.60
C LEU A 42 6.42 11.32 -6.69
N VAL A 43 5.22 11.89 -6.43
CA VAL A 43 4.10 11.83 -7.39
C VAL A 43 3.72 13.20 -7.96
N GLY A 44 4.28 14.28 -7.44
CA GLY A 44 4.12 15.64 -7.93
C GLY A 44 2.81 16.32 -7.55
N GLY A 45 2.78 17.66 -7.72
CA GLY A 45 1.59 18.50 -7.59
C GLY A 45 1.06 18.66 -6.16
N GLU A 46 -0.06 19.38 -6.05
CA GLU A 46 -0.79 19.50 -4.79
C GLU A 46 -1.59 18.23 -4.53
N LEU A 47 -1.56 17.75 -3.29
CA LEU A 47 -2.18 16.51 -2.87
C LEU A 47 -3.08 16.74 -1.67
N ASP A 48 -4.23 16.10 -1.66
CA ASP A 48 -5.03 15.86 -0.46
C ASP A 48 -4.53 14.57 0.21
N VAL A 49 -4.62 14.50 1.54
CA VAL A 49 -4.15 13.37 2.33
C VAL A 49 -5.26 12.79 3.18
N GLN A 50 -5.28 11.46 3.28
CA GLN A 50 -6.07 10.71 4.24
C GLN A 50 -5.15 9.78 5.02
N GLU A 51 -5.20 9.86 6.35
CA GLU A 51 -4.39 9.04 7.25
C GLU A 51 -5.27 8.17 8.15
N PHE A 52 -4.90 6.90 8.28
CA PHE A 52 -5.33 6.00 9.33
C PHE A 52 -4.07 5.58 10.10
N ALA A 53 -3.78 6.35 11.14
CA ALA A 53 -2.65 6.07 12.03
C ALA A 53 -3.04 5.02 13.05
N LYS A 54 -2.23 3.97 13.21
CA LYS A 54 -2.33 2.99 14.28
C LYS A 54 -3.70 2.35 14.47
N VAL A 55 -4.04 1.51 13.55
CA VAL A 55 -5.16 0.59 13.71
C VAL A 55 -4.62 -0.67 14.42
N PRO A 56 -5.00 -0.93 15.70
CA PRO A 56 -4.54 -2.13 16.41
C PRO A 56 -4.92 -3.39 15.64
N THR A 57 -3.99 -4.35 15.58
CA THR A 57 -4.24 -5.66 14.98
C THR A 57 -4.40 -6.73 16.05
N ALA A 58 -4.94 -7.89 15.70
CA ALA A 58 -5.16 -8.99 16.63
C ALA A 58 -3.86 -9.61 17.21
N GLY A 59 -2.69 -9.14 16.76
CA GLY A 59 -1.39 -9.71 17.14
C GLY A 59 -0.81 -9.25 18.48
N GLY A 60 -1.49 -8.35 19.21
CA GLY A 60 -1.02 -7.84 20.51
C GLY A 60 -0.87 -6.32 20.57
N ALA A 61 -0.45 -5.81 21.73
CA ALA A 61 -0.41 -4.37 22.02
C ALA A 61 0.58 -3.56 21.14
N ASP A 62 1.61 -4.23 20.63
CA ASP A 62 2.68 -3.59 19.83
C ASP A 62 2.52 -3.82 18.31
N THR A 63 1.39 -4.44 17.90
CA THR A 63 1.10 -4.69 16.50
C THR A 63 0.01 -3.75 16.00
N TYR A 64 0.28 -3.07 14.90
CA TYR A 64 -0.67 -2.12 14.33
C TYR A 64 -0.47 -1.98 12.82
N ASP A 65 -1.54 -1.54 12.18
CA ASP A 65 -1.52 -1.11 10.79
C ASP A 65 -1.52 0.42 10.72
N SER A 66 -0.91 0.95 9.71
CA SER A 66 -0.94 2.37 9.39
C SER A 66 -1.10 2.58 7.90
N VAL A 67 -2.04 3.43 7.52
CA VAL A 67 -2.32 3.74 6.11
C VAL A 67 -2.18 5.23 5.89
N CYS A 68 -1.53 5.59 4.79
CA CYS A 68 -1.41 6.96 4.32
C CYS A 68 -1.70 7.03 2.83
N THR A 69 -2.76 7.72 2.46
CA THR A 69 -3.19 7.87 1.08
C THR A 69 -3.11 9.34 0.67
N TYR A 70 -2.46 9.59 -0.45
CA TYR A 70 -2.36 10.88 -1.10
C TYR A 70 -3.04 10.81 -2.48
N ILE A 71 -3.81 11.84 -2.81
CA ILE A 71 -4.49 11.95 -4.10
C ILE A 71 -4.34 13.37 -4.65
N ALA A 72 -4.35 13.52 -5.97
CA ALA A 72 -4.37 14.85 -6.58
C ALA A 72 -5.48 15.70 -5.97
N LYS A 73 -5.17 16.95 -5.65
CA LYS A 73 -6.09 17.89 -4.99
C LYS A 73 -7.45 17.93 -5.68
N GLY A 74 -8.51 17.79 -4.88
CA GLY A 74 -9.89 17.67 -5.37
C GLY A 74 -10.24 16.30 -5.97
N GLY A 75 -9.33 15.31 -5.87
CA GLY A 75 -9.60 13.92 -6.25
C GLY A 75 -10.53 13.22 -5.25
N SER A 76 -11.06 12.07 -5.66
CA SER A 76 -11.93 11.24 -4.82
C SER A 76 -11.20 10.04 -4.26
N PHE A 77 -11.06 9.97 -2.94
CA PHE A 77 -10.52 8.79 -2.25
C PHE A 77 -11.36 7.52 -2.46
N GLN A 78 -12.66 7.67 -2.76
CA GLN A 78 -13.54 6.55 -3.08
C GLN A 78 -13.34 6.03 -4.51
N ASN A 79 -12.77 6.84 -5.41
CA ASN A 79 -12.49 6.45 -6.78
C ASN A 79 -11.11 6.95 -7.23
N PRO A 80 -10.02 6.40 -6.69
CA PRO A 80 -8.68 6.89 -6.96
C PRO A 80 -8.22 6.64 -8.40
N VAL A 81 -8.80 5.65 -9.09
CA VAL A 81 -8.40 5.29 -10.46
C VAL A 81 -8.54 6.46 -11.45
N GLY A 82 -9.52 7.34 -11.21
CA GLY A 82 -9.73 8.56 -12.00
C GLY A 82 -8.70 9.65 -11.75
N ALA A 83 -7.94 9.59 -10.66
CA ALA A 83 -6.97 10.61 -10.31
C ALA A 83 -5.74 10.58 -11.21
N SER A 84 -5.21 11.76 -11.53
CA SER A 84 -3.95 11.91 -12.28
C SER A 84 -2.72 11.54 -11.45
N ARG A 85 -2.81 11.69 -10.12
CA ARG A 85 -1.77 11.38 -9.14
C ARG A 85 -2.38 10.66 -7.96
N PHE A 86 -1.66 9.68 -7.48
CA PHE A 86 -2.08 8.85 -6.35
C PHE A 86 -0.86 8.21 -5.71
N LEU A 87 -0.90 8.07 -4.40
CA LEU A 87 0.06 7.31 -3.63
C LEU A 87 -0.66 6.73 -2.42
N ASP A 88 -0.59 5.44 -2.27
CA ASP A 88 -1.09 4.71 -1.11
C ASP A 88 0.04 3.90 -0.49
N VAL A 89 0.14 4.01 0.82
CA VAL A 89 1.11 3.28 1.64
C VAL A 89 0.36 2.64 2.78
N THR A 90 0.32 1.33 2.78
CA THR A 90 -0.17 0.52 3.91
C THR A 90 1.02 -0.17 4.55
N LEU A 91 1.22 0.03 5.84
CA LEU A 91 2.28 -0.61 6.61
C LEU A 91 1.69 -1.42 7.75
N HIS A 92 2.26 -2.60 7.95
CA HIS A 92 1.99 -3.51 9.05
C HIS A 92 3.23 -3.58 9.93
N PHE A 93 3.06 -3.37 11.22
CA PHE A 93 4.11 -3.50 12.23
C PHE A 93 3.78 -4.69 13.11
N LEU A 94 4.59 -5.73 13.06
CA LEU A 94 4.38 -6.97 13.79
C LEU A 94 5.46 -7.21 14.84
N ASN A 95 5.23 -8.19 15.71
CA ASN A 95 6.15 -8.50 16.82
C ASN A 95 7.47 -9.10 16.35
N SER A 96 7.43 -9.88 15.25
CA SER A 96 8.62 -10.57 14.75
C SER A 96 8.71 -10.55 13.22
N ALA A 97 9.91 -10.83 12.71
CA ALA A 97 10.14 -11.03 11.28
C ALA A 97 9.46 -12.31 10.75
N ASP A 98 9.33 -13.34 11.59
CA ASP A 98 8.67 -14.59 11.20
C ASP A 98 7.16 -14.41 11.04
N ASP A 99 6.52 -13.62 11.92
CA ASP A 99 5.12 -13.24 11.76
C ASP A 99 4.92 -12.46 10.45
N MET A 100 5.81 -11.49 10.19
CA MET A 100 5.75 -10.69 8.97
C MET A 100 5.96 -11.55 7.71
N LYS A 101 6.90 -12.49 7.75
CA LYS A 101 7.10 -13.44 6.66
C LYS A 101 5.84 -14.27 6.38
N THR A 102 5.16 -14.72 7.44
CA THR A 102 3.92 -15.48 7.33
C THR A 102 2.81 -14.65 6.65
N VAL A 103 2.65 -13.39 7.06
CA VAL A 103 1.69 -12.46 6.44
C VAL A 103 2.04 -12.22 4.97
N TYR A 104 3.32 -12.02 4.67
CA TYR A 104 3.77 -11.82 3.29
C TYR A 104 3.51 -13.05 2.40
N ASP A 105 3.87 -14.25 2.86
CA ASP A 105 3.68 -15.48 2.10
C ASP A 105 2.16 -15.73 1.87
N GLY A 106 1.32 -15.49 2.87
CA GLY A 106 -0.15 -15.55 2.73
C GLY A 106 -0.71 -14.53 1.74
N SER A 107 -0.17 -13.31 1.75
CA SER A 107 -0.56 -12.26 0.79
C SER A 107 -0.18 -12.66 -0.64
N PHE A 108 1.00 -13.23 -0.85
CA PHE A 108 1.44 -13.68 -2.17
C PHE A 108 0.49 -14.73 -2.75
N ASP A 109 0.11 -15.73 -1.96
CA ASP A 109 -0.82 -16.76 -2.38
C ASP A 109 -2.22 -16.19 -2.65
N GLN A 110 -2.69 -15.28 -1.81
CA GLN A 110 -3.98 -14.61 -1.99
C GLN A 110 -4.04 -13.82 -3.31
N TYR A 111 -3.03 -13.02 -3.63
CA TYR A 111 -3.00 -12.29 -4.90
C TYR A 111 -2.97 -13.22 -6.10
N ARG A 112 -2.25 -14.35 -6.01
CA ARG A 112 -2.24 -15.36 -7.07
C ARG A 112 -3.62 -15.98 -7.30
N GLU A 113 -4.36 -16.26 -6.25
CA GLU A 113 -5.73 -16.77 -6.39
C GLU A 113 -6.68 -15.69 -6.93
N MET A 114 -6.58 -14.46 -6.47
CA MET A 114 -7.38 -13.34 -7.00
C MET A 114 -7.11 -13.08 -8.49
N ALA A 115 -5.88 -13.25 -8.95
CA ALA A 115 -5.55 -13.08 -10.37
C ALA A 115 -6.23 -14.13 -11.27
N LYS A 116 -6.55 -15.31 -10.73
CA LYS A 116 -7.24 -16.40 -11.46
C LYS A 116 -8.78 -16.28 -11.42
N ALA A 117 -9.32 -15.61 -10.41
CA ALA A 117 -10.76 -15.55 -10.19
C ALA A 117 -11.46 -14.65 -11.22
N ALA A 118 -12.55 -15.14 -11.80
CA ALA A 118 -13.24 -14.49 -12.93
C ALA A 118 -13.78 -13.09 -12.60
N ASP A 119 -14.20 -12.85 -11.36
CA ASP A 119 -14.84 -11.62 -10.90
C ASP A 119 -13.96 -10.83 -9.91
N ALA A 120 -12.69 -11.21 -9.78
CA ALA A 120 -11.78 -10.53 -8.86
C ALA A 120 -11.25 -9.21 -9.46
N PRO A 121 -10.97 -8.23 -8.61
CA PRO A 121 -10.46 -6.90 -9.02
C PRO A 121 -9.06 -6.98 -9.65
N PHE A 122 -8.32 -8.05 -9.37
CA PHE A 122 -6.99 -8.32 -9.92
C PHE A 122 -7.01 -9.41 -11.00
N LYS A 123 -8.16 -9.63 -11.64
CA LYS A 123 -8.28 -10.59 -12.75
C LYS A 123 -7.22 -10.32 -13.82
N ASN A 124 -6.49 -11.37 -14.17
CA ASN A 124 -5.39 -11.32 -15.13
C ASN A 124 -4.22 -10.40 -14.68
N ALA A 125 -4.10 -10.12 -13.38
CA ALA A 125 -2.91 -9.43 -12.89
C ALA A 125 -1.67 -10.31 -13.07
N GLU A 126 -0.60 -9.67 -13.47
CA GLU A 126 0.72 -10.29 -13.49
C GLU A 126 1.35 -10.14 -12.09
N ILE A 127 1.78 -11.27 -11.50
CA ILE A 127 2.38 -11.30 -10.17
C ILE A 127 3.79 -11.82 -10.28
N THR A 128 4.77 -10.95 -10.00
CA THR A 128 6.19 -11.24 -10.22
C THR A 128 6.99 -10.99 -8.94
N PRO A 129 7.66 -12.00 -8.38
CA PRO A 129 8.65 -11.78 -7.34
C PRO A 129 9.77 -10.84 -7.82
N VAL A 130 10.21 -9.95 -6.93
CA VAL A 130 11.26 -8.98 -7.23
C VAL A 130 12.27 -8.91 -6.09
N SER A 131 13.54 -8.76 -6.42
CA SER A 131 14.64 -8.58 -5.47
C SER A 131 15.05 -7.13 -5.29
N GLY A 132 15.76 -6.83 -4.19
CA GLY A 132 16.28 -5.49 -3.91
C GLY A 132 15.29 -4.55 -3.22
N PHE A 133 14.18 -5.08 -2.73
CA PHE A 133 13.16 -4.32 -2.00
C PHE A 133 12.83 -5.02 -0.67
N GLY A 134 13.60 -4.68 0.38
CA GLY A 134 13.48 -5.35 1.68
C GLY A 134 14.02 -6.79 1.65
N ASP A 135 13.51 -7.62 2.54
CA ASP A 135 13.87 -9.04 2.61
C ASP A 135 13.24 -9.84 1.48
N LYS A 136 11.98 -9.52 1.16
CA LYS A 136 11.25 -10.00 -0.02
C LYS A 136 10.25 -8.98 -0.51
N ALA A 137 9.96 -9.01 -1.81
CA ALA A 137 8.88 -8.27 -2.42
C ALA A 137 8.29 -9.00 -3.63
N PHE A 138 7.05 -8.68 -3.97
CA PHE A 138 6.46 -9.01 -5.25
C PHE A 138 5.65 -7.84 -5.81
N ILE A 139 5.55 -7.80 -7.12
CA ILE A 139 4.80 -6.81 -7.87
C ILE A 139 3.50 -7.44 -8.34
N VAL A 140 2.41 -6.70 -8.26
CA VAL A 140 1.12 -7.00 -8.86
C VAL A 140 0.84 -5.91 -9.89
N GLU A 141 0.79 -6.25 -11.16
CA GLU A 141 0.41 -5.31 -12.22
C GLU A 141 -0.93 -5.71 -12.82
N ALA A 142 -1.85 -4.75 -12.91
CA ALA A 142 -3.16 -4.94 -13.51
C ALA A 142 -3.53 -3.77 -14.40
N VAL A 143 -4.26 -4.04 -15.49
CA VAL A 143 -4.86 -3.01 -16.32
C VAL A 143 -6.02 -2.38 -15.57
N THR A 144 -5.88 -1.10 -15.19
CA THR A 144 -6.90 -0.36 -14.44
C THR A 144 -7.72 0.58 -15.28
N ASP A 145 -7.21 0.97 -16.44
CA ASP A 145 -7.95 1.72 -17.44
C ASP A 145 -7.85 1.02 -18.78
N VAL A 146 -8.93 0.34 -19.16
CA VAL A 146 -9.01 -0.44 -20.40
C VAL A 146 -8.93 0.45 -21.64
N LYS A 147 -9.42 1.70 -21.55
CA LYS A 147 -9.44 2.61 -22.72
C LYS A 147 -8.04 3.07 -23.10
N THR A 148 -7.21 3.33 -22.11
CA THR A 148 -5.82 3.78 -22.32
C THR A 148 -4.82 2.65 -22.17
N ASN A 149 -5.26 1.44 -21.83
CA ASN A 149 -4.43 0.30 -21.44
C ASN A 149 -3.44 0.65 -20.32
N TYR A 150 -3.85 1.56 -19.42
CA TYR A 150 -3.01 1.96 -18.31
C TYR A 150 -2.92 0.82 -17.27
N LYS A 151 -1.70 0.41 -16.97
CA LYS A 151 -1.41 -0.55 -15.91
C LYS A 151 -1.09 0.18 -14.62
N SER A 152 -1.74 -0.18 -13.52
CA SER A 152 -1.30 0.19 -12.18
C SER A 152 -0.46 -0.91 -11.59
N ALA A 153 0.48 -0.53 -10.74
CA ALA A 153 1.34 -1.44 -10.00
C ALA A 153 1.10 -1.30 -8.49
N LEU A 154 1.08 -2.43 -7.82
CA LEU A 154 1.15 -2.56 -6.38
C LEU A 154 2.41 -3.37 -6.05
N ILE A 155 3.20 -2.94 -5.08
CA ILE A 155 4.33 -3.73 -4.58
C ILE A 155 4.05 -4.08 -3.13
N VAL A 156 4.02 -5.38 -2.85
CA VAL A 156 3.96 -5.94 -1.51
C VAL A 156 5.36 -6.32 -1.09
N PHE A 157 5.77 -5.95 0.13
CA PHE A 157 7.13 -6.14 0.62
C PHE A 157 7.16 -6.41 2.12
N TYR A 158 8.30 -6.91 2.61
CA TYR A 158 8.65 -6.81 4.01
C TYR A 158 10.15 -6.59 4.23
N LYS A 159 10.49 -6.00 5.39
CA LYS A 159 11.84 -5.81 5.91
C LYS A 159 11.80 -5.98 7.43
N GLY A 160 12.46 -7.01 7.94
CA GLY A 160 12.37 -7.36 9.35
C GLY A 160 10.93 -7.60 9.80
N ARG A 161 10.49 -6.91 10.84
CA ARG A 161 9.13 -7.00 11.39
C ARG A 161 8.13 -6.02 10.77
N THR A 162 8.53 -5.25 9.77
CA THR A 162 7.68 -4.29 9.07
C THR A 162 7.45 -4.75 7.65
N GLY A 163 6.22 -4.73 7.20
CA GLY A 163 5.86 -5.03 5.83
C GLY A 163 4.67 -4.21 5.39
N GLY A 164 4.21 -4.44 4.18
CA GLY A 164 3.03 -3.73 3.68
C GLY A 164 2.92 -3.72 2.18
N ALA A 165 2.12 -2.77 1.70
CA ALA A 165 1.85 -2.59 0.29
C ALA A 165 1.98 -1.12 -0.09
N VAL A 166 2.49 -0.87 -1.29
CA VAL A 166 2.64 0.46 -1.86
C VAL A 166 2.10 0.47 -3.27
N SER A 167 1.25 1.44 -3.58
CA SER A 167 0.79 1.72 -4.94
C SER A 167 0.89 3.21 -5.23
N ALA A 168 1.46 3.56 -6.38
CA ALA A 168 1.58 4.96 -6.76
C ALA A 168 1.50 5.13 -8.27
N TRP A 169 0.95 6.27 -8.71
CA TRP A 169 1.01 6.69 -10.11
C TRP A 169 1.00 8.19 -10.27
N ARG A 170 1.59 8.59 -11.37
CA ARG A 170 1.61 9.93 -11.93
C ARG A 170 1.33 9.80 -13.43
N LYS A 171 0.06 9.82 -13.81
CA LYS A 171 -0.34 9.64 -15.21
C LYS A 171 0.20 10.79 -16.09
N PRO A 172 0.66 10.51 -17.30
CA PRO A 172 0.65 9.21 -18.00
C PRO A 172 1.87 8.30 -17.71
N GLU A 173 2.72 8.63 -16.77
CA GLU A 173 3.95 7.90 -16.47
C GLU A 173 3.68 6.48 -15.95
N SER A 174 4.72 5.63 -16.01
CA SER A 174 4.64 4.25 -15.49
C SER A 174 4.34 4.21 -14.00
N SER A 175 3.23 3.58 -13.62
CA SER A 175 2.91 3.33 -12.23
C SER A 175 3.98 2.48 -11.54
N LEU A 176 4.52 1.47 -12.22
CA LEU A 176 5.54 0.60 -11.65
C LEU A 176 6.80 1.36 -11.22
N GLU A 177 7.32 2.24 -12.08
CA GLU A 177 8.53 3.00 -11.74
C GLU A 177 8.27 4.02 -10.62
N THR A 178 7.09 4.66 -10.62
CA THR A 178 6.67 5.54 -9.53
C THR A 178 6.56 4.77 -8.21
N THR A 179 5.92 3.61 -8.22
CA THR A 179 5.75 2.76 -7.03
C THR A 179 7.10 2.25 -6.50
N LYS A 180 8.02 1.84 -7.38
CA LYS A 180 9.39 1.46 -6.99
C LYS A 180 10.16 2.62 -6.33
N ALA A 181 10.01 3.84 -6.84
CA ALA A 181 10.65 5.02 -6.27
C ALA A 181 10.14 5.30 -4.85
N VAL A 182 8.81 5.22 -4.65
CA VAL A 182 8.19 5.35 -3.32
C VAL A 182 8.70 4.27 -2.38
N LEU A 183 8.73 3.01 -2.81
CA LEU A 183 9.19 1.91 -1.95
C LEU A 183 10.66 2.06 -1.55
N ARG A 184 11.55 2.48 -2.45
CA ARG A 184 12.95 2.78 -2.08
C ARG A 184 13.03 3.87 -1.00
N HIS A 185 12.21 4.91 -1.11
CA HIS A 185 12.13 5.97 -0.10
C HIS A 185 11.68 5.41 1.26
N ILE A 186 10.62 4.58 1.29
CA ILE A 186 10.14 3.91 2.51
C ILE A 186 11.25 3.06 3.13
N LEU A 187 11.87 2.17 2.35
CA LEU A 187 12.91 1.26 2.83
C LEU A 187 14.14 1.97 3.38
N SER A 188 14.44 3.19 2.91
CA SER A 188 15.53 4.01 3.44
C SER A 188 15.25 4.59 4.83
N LYS A 189 13.98 4.63 5.24
CA LYS A 189 13.52 5.16 6.54
C LYS A 189 13.13 4.07 7.54
N LEU A 190 12.92 2.84 7.07
CA LEU A 190 12.68 1.70 7.95
C LEU A 190 13.99 1.22 8.58
N PRO A 191 13.96 0.90 9.90
CA PRO A 191 15.12 0.38 10.63
C PRO A 191 15.65 -0.94 10.07
#